data_d9e0c567aee541a439dd0163ee9844cd
#
_entry.id   d9e0c567aee541a439dd0163ee9844cd
#
_cell.length_a   1.000
_cell.length_b   1.000
_cell.length_c   1.000
_cell.angle_alpha   90.00
_cell.angle_beta   90.00
_cell.angle_gamma   90.00
#
_symmetry.space_group_name_H-M   'P 1'
#
loop_
_entity.id
_entity.type
_entity.pdbx_description
1 polymer ?
#
loop_
_entity_poly.entity_id
_entity_poly.type
_entity_poly.pdbx_seq_one_letter_code
_entity_poly.pdbx_strand_id
1 'polypeptide(L)'
;MKKAMAGILTAAMLTAAAVPVFAEDDKPTIYIAGDSTAQTYRALSNYAQMGWGQVFADYFNDDIIVENRAIGGRSTKRFIDDGRLDKIFEEIKPGDYLFIQFGINDGAKDRPERYTSVEDYKTLLKDKYIGEIEKRGATPILMTPTPAANWDDEKNEFKDSRLEYGAATRELAAELGCKFIDINRIMTDTYNSMKKEDVLSGYFICEPLESVAYPEGTDDHTHLKEKGARLIAGLIAEAIPEQVPELIKYLKGGEVFTDIGGHWAENTIKSAQYSGIVSGVGDGLFAPDANVTRAEFLKMAMEAAEIPGHAYREGECLDAAQDDWYCYYLQGALDKGLIPQTMTGGKTETAVKVLTEATDEKEAATTEIMNYTGEFKGNTPITREEMAVIAMNCLSYAAKHSDKEIKTVSKENSIIDRDITEAYLNTIEAAYSYGLVEGMDDGSFHAKDNLTRAQAVTIISRIAEQLK
;
A
#
# COMPACT_ATOMS: atom_id res chain seq x y z
N MET A 1 66.44 2.06 49.57
CA MET A 1 65.17 2.83 49.68
C MET A 1 64.56 2.96 48.27
N LYS A 2 63.60 2.07 47.92
CA LYS A 2 62.86 2.13 46.67
C LYS A 2 61.44 2.52 47.01
N LYS A 3 60.99 3.65 46.48
CA LYS A 3 59.59 4.11 46.58
C LYS A 3 58.76 3.46 45.49
N ALA A 4 57.73 2.69 45.85
CA ALA A 4 56.74 2.18 44.97
C ALA A 4 55.67 3.28 44.74
N MET A 5 55.44 3.63 43.47
CA MET A 5 54.26 4.43 43.05
C MET A 5 53.14 3.49 42.73
N ALA A 6 52.03 3.59 43.48
CA ALA A 6 50.81 2.91 43.17
C ALA A 6 49.98 3.77 42.19
N GLY A 7 49.78 3.25 40.97
CA GLY A 7 48.86 3.83 39.97
C GLY A 7 47.42 3.38 40.27
N ILE A 8 46.53 4.32 40.49
CA ILE A 8 45.09 4.09 40.59
C ILE A 8 44.52 4.05 39.18
N LEU A 9 44.08 2.84 38.72
CA LEU A 9 43.30 2.68 37.51
C LEU A 9 41.80 2.98 37.86
N THR A 10 41.30 4.10 37.42
CA THR A 10 39.88 4.39 37.48
C THR A 10 39.20 3.70 36.29
N ALA A 11 38.48 2.62 36.55
CA ALA A 11 37.59 2.00 35.59
C ALA A 11 36.28 2.84 35.51
N ALA A 12 36.13 3.51 34.34
CA ALA A 12 34.84 4.12 34.00
C ALA A 12 33.88 3.02 33.58
N MET A 13 32.92 2.69 34.45
CA MET A 13 31.76 1.87 34.05
C MET A 13 30.86 2.72 33.16
N LEU A 14 30.82 2.43 31.87
CA LEU A 14 29.71 2.83 31.02
C LEU A 14 28.47 2.02 31.44
N THR A 15 27.56 2.67 32.16
CA THR A 15 26.21 2.13 32.33
C THR A 15 25.47 2.36 31.02
N ALA A 16 25.39 1.33 30.17
CA ALA A 16 24.42 1.30 29.11
C ALA A 16 23.02 1.35 29.79
N ALA A 17 22.30 2.42 29.53
CA ALA A 17 20.90 2.48 29.90
C ALA A 17 20.18 1.38 29.11
N ALA A 18 19.73 0.34 29.80
CA ALA A 18 18.88 -0.68 29.20
C ALA A 18 17.58 0.00 28.79
N VAL A 19 17.28 0.04 27.51
CA VAL A 19 15.96 0.37 27.01
C VAL A 19 15.04 -0.71 27.55
N PRO A 20 13.95 -0.38 28.26
CA PRO A 20 13.05 -1.39 28.77
C PRO A 20 12.39 -2.10 27.57
N VAL A 21 12.72 -3.35 27.37
CA VAL A 21 11.96 -4.25 26.51
C VAL A 21 10.72 -4.60 27.33
N PHE A 22 9.57 -4.01 26.97
CA PHE A 22 8.29 -4.41 27.53
C PHE A 22 8.01 -5.86 27.15
N ALA A 23 7.50 -6.66 28.10
CA ALA A 23 6.94 -7.97 27.77
C ALA A 23 5.75 -7.75 26.81
N GLU A 24 5.49 -8.69 25.91
CA GLU A 24 4.42 -8.57 24.88
C GLU A 24 3.05 -8.26 25.52
N ASP A 25 2.80 -8.72 26.74
CA ASP A 25 1.59 -8.46 27.51
C ASP A 25 1.44 -7.02 28.06
N ASP A 26 2.51 -6.21 28.05
CA ASP A 26 2.50 -4.83 28.58
C ASP A 26 2.38 -3.73 27.51
N LYS A 27 2.41 -4.10 26.22
CA LYS A 27 2.25 -3.13 25.13
C LYS A 27 0.80 -2.67 25.03
N PRO A 28 0.55 -1.38 24.79
CA PRO A 28 -0.81 -0.92 24.49
C PRO A 28 -1.27 -1.48 23.14
N THR A 29 -2.58 -1.62 22.99
CA THR A 29 -3.19 -2.11 21.76
C THR A 29 -4.09 -1.06 21.15
N ILE A 30 -4.00 -0.89 19.83
CA ILE A 30 -4.96 -0.19 19.01
C ILE A 30 -5.95 -1.20 18.45
N TYR A 31 -7.21 -1.11 18.86
CA TYR A 31 -8.31 -1.82 18.26
C TYR A 31 -8.97 -0.97 17.18
N ILE A 32 -9.43 -1.60 16.08
CA ILE A 32 -10.20 -0.94 15.03
C ILE A 32 -11.58 -1.56 14.96
N ALA A 33 -12.60 -0.78 15.25
CA ALA A 33 -14.01 -1.14 15.05
C ALA A 33 -14.53 -0.41 13.81
N GLY A 34 -14.98 -1.15 12.80
CA GLY A 34 -15.40 -0.57 11.52
C GLY A 34 -16.09 -1.58 10.60
N ASP A 35 -16.30 -1.12 9.39
CA ASP A 35 -16.99 -1.85 8.33
C ASP A 35 -16.04 -2.41 7.25
N SER A 36 -16.53 -2.62 6.02
CA SER A 36 -15.77 -3.17 4.89
C SER A 36 -14.61 -2.28 4.46
N THR A 37 -14.66 -0.98 4.69
CA THR A 37 -13.58 -0.06 4.28
C THR A 37 -12.36 -0.16 5.18
N ALA A 38 -12.52 -0.73 6.38
CA ALA A 38 -11.44 -0.96 7.34
C ALA A 38 -11.05 -2.44 7.50
N GLN A 39 -11.87 -3.40 7.06
CA GLN A 39 -11.68 -4.83 7.36
C GLN A 39 -10.39 -5.42 6.73
N THR A 40 -9.93 -6.54 7.28
CA THR A 40 -8.92 -7.40 6.66
C THR A 40 -9.58 -8.35 5.67
N TYR A 41 -9.21 -8.23 4.39
CA TYR A 41 -9.64 -9.12 3.32
C TYR A 41 -8.68 -10.31 3.19
N ARG A 42 -9.05 -11.28 2.35
CA ARG A 42 -8.16 -12.39 2.00
C ARG A 42 -7.03 -11.91 1.10
N ALA A 43 -6.08 -12.80 0.77
CA ALA A 43 -4.96 -12.47 -0.09
C ALA A 43 -5.40 -11.81 -1.41
N LEU A 44 -4.59 -10.88 -1.91
CA LEU A 44 -4.86 -10.10 -3.14
C LEU A 44 -5.17 -10.95 -4.37
N SER A 45 -4.57 -12.14 -4.47
CA SER A 45 -4.86 -13.11 -5.54
C SER A 45 -6.33 -13.54 -5.61
N ASN A 46 -7.05 -13.46 -4.49
CA ASN A 46 -8.46 -13.81 -4.40
C ASN A 46 -9.38 -12.58 -4.35
N TYR A 47 -8.89 -11.49 -3.73
CA TYR A 47 -9.64 -10.25 -3.57
C TYR A 47 -8.69 -9.07 -3.83
N ALA A 48 -8.95 -8.29 -4.87
CA ALA A 48 -8.20 -7.06 -5.11
C ALA A 48 -8.54 -5.97 -4.06
N GLN A 49 -9.57 -6.19 -3.25
CA GLN A 49 -10.00 -5.25 -2.23
C GLN A 49 -9.22 -5.38 -0.93
N MET A 50 -8.96 -4.25 -0.28
CA MET A 50 -8.26 -4.14 0.99
C MET A 50 -8.88 -3.01 1.83
N GLY A 51 -9.07 -3.25 3.13
CA GLY A 51 -9.47 -2.18 4.05
C GLY A 51 -8.25 -1.50 4.66
N TRP A 52 -8.37 -0.21 5.00
CA TRP A 52 -7.27 0.57 5.57
C TRP A 52 -6.73 -0.02 6.89
N GLY A 53 -7.59 -0.64 7.69
CA GLY A 53 -7.18 -1.30 8.94
C GLY A 53 -6.29 -2.52 8.74
N GLN A 54 -6.28 -3.12 7.55
CA GLN A 54 -5.41 -4.26 7.22
C GLN A 54 -3.94 -3.88 7.16
N VAL A 55 -3.64 -2.65 6.76
CA VAL A 55 -2.28 -2.12 6.57
C VAL A 55 -1.90 -1.07 7.61
N PHE A 56 -2.80 -0.76 8.56
CA PHE A 56 -2.56 0.31 9.52
C PHE A 56 -1.40 0.01 10.47
N ALA A 57 -1.16 -1.27 10.80
CA ALA A 57 0.00 -1.69 11.59
C ALA A 57 1.35 -1.30 10.97
N ASP A 58 1.40 -1.16 9.63
CA ASP A 58 2.63 -0.77 8.92
C ASP A 58 3.14 0.62 9.31
N TYR A 59 2.28 1.46 9.88
CA TYR A 59 2.59 2.84 10.32
C TYR A 59 3.04 2.94 11.78
N PHE A 60 3.10 1.83 12.52
CA PHE A 60 3.48 1.82 13.93
C PHE A 60 4.71 0.97 14.18
N ASN A 61 5.50 1.36 15.19
CA ASN A 61 6.63 0.57 15.67
C ASN A 61 6.17 -0.61 16.54
N ASP A 62 7.12 -1.45 16.94
CA ASP A 62 6.83 -2.68 17.68
C ASP A 62 6.45 -2.46 19.16
N ASP A 63 6.40 -1.21 19.64
CA ASP A 63 6.00 -0.88 21.03
C ASP A 63 4.48 -0.79 21.21
N ILE A 64 3.70 -0.99 20.15
CA ILE A 64 2.23 -1.01 20.16
C ILE A 64 1.72 -2.14 19.26
N ILE A 65 0.59 -2.74 19.64
CA ILE A 65 -0.09 -3.76 18.86
C ILE A 65 -1.24 -3.12 18.08
N VAL A 66 -1.51 -3.53 16.83
CA VAL A 66 -2.67 -3.10 16.06
C VAL A 66 -3.56 -4.31 15.74
N GLU A 67 -4.78 -4.29 16.29
CA GLU A 67 -5.77 -5.36 16.18
C GLU A 67 -6.98 -4.90 15.34
N ASN A 68 -7.03 -5.31 14.07
CA ASN A 68 -8.13 -4.97 13.20
C ASN A 68 -9.35 -5.88 13.45
N ARG A 69 -10.38 -5.35 14.10
CA ARG A 69 -11.66 -6.05 14.39
C ARG A 69 -12.78 -5.67 13.44
N ALA A 70 -12.51 -4.77 12.47
CA ALA A 70 -13.47 -4.36 11.45
C ALA A 70 -13.95 -5.53 10.58
N ILE A 71 -15.19 -5.48 10.15
CA ILE A 71 -15.77 -6.49 9.27
C ILE A 71 -16.86 -5.91 8.37
N GLY A 72 -16.89 -6.35 7.13
CA GLY A 72 -17.78 -5.86 6.09
C GLY A 72 -19.27 -5.94 6.43
N GLY A 73 -20.01 -4.94 5.98
CA GLY A 73 -21.45 -4.88 6.13
C GLY A 73 -21.95 -4.54 7.53
N ARG A 74 -21.07 -4.13 8.45
CA ARG A 74 -21.48 -3.75 9.81
C ARG A 74 -21.76 -2.26 9.90
N SER A 75 -22.92 -1.95 10.53
CA SER A 75 -23.25 -0.63 11.07
C SER A 75 -22.88 -0.58 12.55
N THR A 76 -23.00 0.56 13.19
CA THR A 76 -22.83 0.69 14.65
C THR A 76 -23.69 -0.32 15.39
N LYS A 77 -24.98 -0.40 15.04
CA LYS A 77 -25.94 -1.35 15.62
C LYS A 77 -25.54 -2.81 15.36
N ARG A 78 -25.27 -3.15 14.08
CA ARG A 78 -24.97 -4.55 13.70
C ARG A 78 -23.69 -5.06 14.29
N PHE A 79 -22.69 -4.22 14.50
CA PHE A 79 -21.44 -4.60 15.16
C PHE A 79 -21.66 -4.99 16.63
N ILE A 80 -22.58 -4.28 17.31
CA ILE A 80 -23.02 -4.62 18.68
C ILE A 80 -23.85 -5.92 18.67
N ASP A 81 -24.88 -5.99 17.84
CA ASP A 81 -25.80 -7.14 17.77
C ASP A 81 -25.07 -8.46 17.47
N ASP A 82 -23.96 -8.41 16.72
CA ASP A 82 -23.11 -9.57 16.45
C ASP A 82 -22.11 -9.90 17.59
N GLY A 83 -22.17 -9.19 18.73
CA GLY A 83 -21.31 -9.39 19.89
C GLY A 83 -19.84 -9.03 19.65
N ARG A 84 -19.56 -8.23 18.62
CA ARG A 84 -18.18 -7.89 18.23
C ARG A 84 -17.56 -6.81 19.13
N LEU A 85 -18.40 -5.88 19.56
CA LEU A 85 -17.98 -4.86 20.52
C LEU A 85 -17.70 -5.48 21.89
N ASP A 86 -18.52 -6.46 22.31
CA ASP A 86 -18.30 -7.19 23.57
C ASP A 86 -16.95 -7.92 23.57
N LYS A 87 -16.54 -8.52 22.44
CA LYS A 87 -15.21 -9.13 22.31
C LYS A 87 -14.06 -8.13 22.50
N ILE A 88 -14.22 -6.90 22.01
CA ILE A 88 -13.24 -5.85 22.28
C ILE A 88 -13.26 -5.50 23.77
N PHE A 89 -14.42 -5.42 24.40
CA PHE A 89 -14.54 -5.12 25.83
C PHE A 89 -13.93 -6.19 26.75
N GLU A 90 -13.89 -7.45 26.32
CA GLU A 90 -13.24 -8.55 27.07
C GLU A 90 -11.72 -8.43 27.07
N GLU A 91 -11.13 -7.76 26.06
CA GLU A 91 -9.68 -7.72 25.86
C GLU A 91 -9.08 -6.33 26.18
N ILE A 92 -9.81 -5.25 25.91
CA ILE A 92 -9.33 -3.87 26.03
C ILE A 92 -9.03 -3.50 27.49
N LYS A 93 -7.88 -2.90 27.70
CA LYS A 93 -7.35 -2.54 29.02
C LYS A 93 -7.00 -1.04 29.10
N PRO A 94 -6.79 -0.48 30.32
CA PRO A 94 -6.34 0.90 30.46
C PRO A 94 -5.05 1.18 29.67
N GLY A 95 -5.07 2.29 28.95
CA GLY A 95 -3.97 2.69 28.07
C GLY A 95 -4.06 2.21 26.62
N ASP A 96 -5.04 1.34 26.30
CA ASP A 96 -5.35 0.95 24.93
C ASP A 96 -6.15 2.02 24.19
N TYR A 97 -6.33 1.82 22.88
CA TYR A 97 -7.03 2.74 21.99
C TYR A 97 -8.09 2.00 21.17
N LEU A 98 -9.22 2.66 20.90
CA LEU A 98 -10.23 2.16 19.96
C LEU A 98 -10.51 3.18 18.87
N PHE A 99 -10.12 2.88 17.63
CA PHE A 99 -10.53 3.63 16.43
C PHE A 99 -11.92 3.18 16.01
N ILE A 100 -12.86 4.11 15.88
CA ILE A 100 -14.30 3.84 15.64
C ILE A 100 -14.70 4.49 14.32
N GLN A 101 -14.97 3.68 13.28
CA GLN A 101 -15.33 4.16 11.95
C GLN A 101 -16.55 3.43 11.39
N PHE A 102 -17.72 4.07 11.41
CA PHE A 102 -19.00 3.58 10.89
C PHE A 102 -19.77 4.70 10.17
N GLY A 103 -20.97 4.39 9.66
CA GLY A 103 -21.88 5.32 9.02
C GLY A 103 -22.29 4.94 7.60
N ILE A 104 -21.49 4.09 6.91
CA ILE A 104 -21.80 3.63 5.55
C ILE A 104 -23.02 2.69 5.57
N ASN A 105 -22.96 1.66 6.40
CA ASN A 105 -24.03 0.66 6.53
C ASN A 105 -25.19 1.16 7.39
N ASP A 106 -24.96 2.12 8.29
CA ASP A 106 -26.00 2.77 9.09
C ASP A 106 -27.01 3.49 8.20
N GLY A 107 -26.59 4.03 7.06
CA GLY A 107 -27.43 4.67 6.07
C GLY A 107 -28.28 3.73 5.18
N ALA A 108 -28.13 2.42 5.31
CA ALA A 108 -28.78 1.43 4.44
C ALA A 108 -30.27 1.21 4.82
N LYS A 109 -31.14 2.17 4.47
CA LYS A 109 -32.58 2.16 4.80
C LYS A 109 -33.36 0.95 4.25
N ASP A 110 -32.83 0.34 3.18
CA ASP A 110 -33.36 -0.89 2.55
C ASP A 110 -32.96 -2.16 3.30
N ARG A 111 -32.11 -2.07 4.32
CA ARG A 111 -31.58 -3.19 5.11
C ARG A 111 -31.78 -2.95 6.61
N PRO A 112 -32.97 -3.29 7.13
CA PRO A 112 -33.35 -2.97 8.52
C PRO A 112 -32.40 -3.53 9.58
N GLU A 113 -31.71 -4.64 9.29
CA GLU A 113 -30.73 -5.26 10.19
C GLU A 113 -29.43 -4.43 10.33
N ARG A 114 -29.20 -3.47 9.43
CA ARG A 114 -28.04 -2.57 9.45
C ARG A 114 -28.44 -1.14 9.73
N TYR A 115 -29.60 -0.75 9.23
CA TYR A 115 -30.07 0.64 9.30
C TYR A 115 -30.11 1.13 10.75
N THR A 116 -29.56 2.32 10.95
CA THR A 116 -29.55 3.03 12.23
C THR A 116 -29.92 4.48 11.91
N SER A 117 -30.96 5.03 12.56
CA SER A 117 -31.28 6.45 12.39
C SER A 117 -30.09 7.32 12.82
N VAL A 118 -29.98 8.54 12.30
CA VAL A 118 -28.88 9.47 12.68
C VAL A 118 -28.87 9.72 14.20
N GLU A 119 -30.04 9.81 14.84
CA GLU A 119 -30.18 10.00 16.28
C GLU A 119 -29.69 8.76 17.07
N ASP A 120 -30.16 7.56 16.66
CA ASP A 120 -29.71 6.31 17.28
C ASP A 120 -28.21 6.08 17.05
N TYR A 121 -27.69 6.41 15.87
CA TYR A 121 -26.27 6.35 15.54
C TYR A 121 -25.44 7.18 16.52
N LYS A 122 -25.81 8.45 16.76
CA LYS A 122 -25.14 9.31 17.75
C LYS A 122 -25.23 8.72 19.14
N THR A 123 -26.40 8.23 19.54
CA THR A 123 -26.65 7.62 20.86
C THR A 123 -25.79 6.35 21.05
N LEU A 124 -25.76 5.46 20.06
CA LEU A 124 -24.92 4.26 20.13
C LEU A 124 -23.45 4.60 20.25
N LEU A 125 -22.94 5.50 19.39
CA LEU A 125 -21.55 5.94 19.47
C LEU A 125 -21.20 6.54 20.83
N LYS A 126 -22.04 7.44 21.37
CA LYS A 126 -21.86 8.08 22.66
C LYS A 126 -21.85 7.08 23.82
N ASP A 127 -22.92 6.30 23.93
CA ASP A 127 -23.18 5.52 25.12
C ASP A 127 -22.53 4.14 25.09
N LYS A 128 -22.50 3.47 23.91
CA LYS A 128 -22.04 2.09 23.79
C LYS A 128 -20.58 1.98 23.38
N TYR A 129 -20.10 2.90 22.53
CA TYR A 129 -18.68 2.88 22.12
C TYR A 129 -17.87 3.78 23.04
N ILE A 130 -17.99 5.10 22.93
CA ILE A 130 -17.15 6.08 23.61
C ILE A 130 -17.23 5.90 25.14
N GLY A 131 -18.44 5.99 25.72
CA GLY A 131 -18.61 5.94 27.17
C GLY A 131 -18.19 4.61 27.80
N GLU A 132 -18.34 3.48 27.09
CA GLU A 132 -17.89 2.18 27.60
C GLU A 132 -16.37 1.99 27.51
N ILE A 133 -15.72 2.56 26.49
CA ILE A 133 -14.27 2.53 26.34
C ILE A 133 -13.60 3.40 27.41
N GLU A 134 -14.11 4.62 27.63
CA GLU A 134 -13.60 5.52 28.68
C GLU A 134 -13.71 4.91 30.10
N LYS A 135 -14.81 4.22 30.39
CA LYS A 135 -14.97 3.51 31.67
C LYS A 135 -13.92 2.40 31.89
N ARG A 136 -13.35 1.86 30.82
CA ARG A 136 -12.27 0.86 30.87
C ARG A 136 -10.88 1.49 30.92
N GLY A 137 -10.80 2.81 30.94
CA GLY A 137 -9.53 3.54 30.97
C GLY A 137 -8.78 3.54 29.64
N ALA A 138 -9.45 3.15 28.57
CA ALA A 138 -8.93 3.21 27.20
C ALA A 138 -9.38 4.48 26.49
N THR A 139 -8.73 4.83 25.37
CA THR A 139 -8.97 6.07 24.64
C THR A 139 -9.77 5.80 23.36
N PRO A 140 -11.02 6.28 23.23
CA PRO A 140 -11.76 6.22 21.99
C PRO A 140 -11.29 7.30 21.01
N ILE A 141 -11.12 6.93 19.73
CA ILE A 141 -10.85 7.84 18.62
C ILE A 141 -12.00 7.71 17.63
N LEU A 142 -12.84 8.74 17.58
CA LEU A 142 -13.98 8.77 16.69
C LEU A 142 -13.54 9.21 15.28
N MET A 143 -14.05 8.53 14.24
CA MET A 143 -13.75 8.86 12.86
C MET A 143 -15.02 8.99 12.04
N THR A 144 -15.03 9.94 11.10
CA THR A 144 -16.11 9.99 10.09
C THR A 144 -16.06 8.76 9.18
N PRO A 145 -17.22 8.34 8.59
CA PRO A 145 -17.20 7.31 7.55
C PRO A 145 -16.35 7.77 6.36
N THR A 146 -15.62 6.85 5.71
CA THR A 146 -14.89 7.16 4.47
C THR A 146 -15.86 7.58 3.35
N PRO A 147 -15.50 8.56 2.51
CA PRO A 147 -16.33 8.91 1.36
C PRO A 147 -16.30 7.80 0.31
N ALA A 148 -17.36 7.68 -0.49
CA ALA A 148 -17.27 6.98 -1.75
C ALA A 148 -16.66 7.92 -2.81
N ALA A 149 -15.98 7.36 -3.81
CA ALA A 149 -15.42 8.15 -4.91
C ALA A 149 -16.51 8.57 -5.91
N ASN A 150 -17.46 9.36 -5.44
CA ASN A 150 -18.58 9.87 -6.24
C ASN A 150 -18.20 11.20 -6.86
N TRP A 151 -18.04 11.19 -8.18
CA TRP A 151 -17.73 12.37 -8.95
C TRP A 151 -18.97 13.20 -9.28
N ASP A 152 -18.85 14.51 -9.22
CA ASP A 152 -19.84 15.48 -9.62
C ASP A 152 -19.39 16.16 -10.93
N ASP A 153 -19.97 15.75 -12.06
CA ASP A 153 -19.59 16.27 -13.38
C ASP A 153 -19.92 17.78 -13.56
N GLU A 154 -20.91 18.29 -12.81
CA GLU A 154 -21.27 19.72 -12.89
C GLU A 154 -20.24 20.62 -12.19
N LYS A 155 -19.70 20.12 -11.07
CA LYS A 155 -18.71 20.85 -10.29
C LYS A 155 -17.29 20.48 -10.59
N ASN A 156 -17.07 19.38 -11.34
CA ASN A 156 -15.76 18.82 -11.64
C ASN A 156 -14.96 18.50 -10.35
N GLU A 157 -15.61 17.83 -9.38
CA GLU A 157 -15.02 17.46 -8.09
C GLU A 157 -15.60 16.15 -7.53
N PHE A 158 -14.86 15.49 -6.64
CA PHE A 158 -15.42 14.45 -5.78
C PHE A 158 -16.24 15.08 -4.67
N LYS A 159 -17.44 14.54 -4.43
CA LYS A 159 -18.36 15.07 -3.42
C LYS A 159 -18.36 14.24 -2.15
N ASP A 160 -18.58 14.88 -1.02
CA ASP A 160 -18.89 14.19 0.23
C ASP A 160 -20.18 13.39 0.06
N SER A 161 -20.03 12.07 0.07
CA SER A 161 -21.14 11.14 -0.20
C SER A 161 -21.80 10.59 1.06
N ARG A 162 -21.33 10.94 2.26
CA ARG A 162 -21.82 10.43 3.55
C ARG A 162 -22.34 11.54 4.45
N LEU A 163 -22.99 12.53 3.86
CA LEU A 163 -23.34 13.82 4.47
C LEU A 163 -24.00 13.70 5.84
N GLU A 164 -25.07 12.88 5.98
CA GLU A 164 -25.83 12.80 7.23
C GLU A 164 -25.01 12.20 8.38
N TYR A 165 -24.34 11.07 8.15
CA TYR A 165 -23.55 10.38 9.18
C TYR A 165 -22.18 11.05 9.42
N GLY A 166 -21.58 11.62 8.38
CA GLY A 166 -20.39 12.43 8.52
C GLY A 166 -20.64 13.68 9.38
N ALA A 167 -21.74 14.41 9.10
CA ALA A 167 -22.14 15.57 9.91
C ALA A 167 -22.45 15.17 11.36
N ALA A 168 -23.21 14.08 11.55
CA ALA A 168 -23.54 13.57 12.89
C ALA A 168 -22.29 13.19 13.70
N THR A 169 -21.30 12.61 13.05
CA THR A 169 -20.03 12.26 13.69
C THR A 169 -19.24 13.50 14.11
N ARG A 170 -19.15 14.51 13.23
CA ARG A 170 -18.51 15.81 13.54
C ARG A 170 -19.19 16.53 14.70
N GLU A 171 -20.54 16.58 14.68
CA GLU A 171 -21.33 17.18 15.78
C GLU A 171 -21.09 16.46 17.10
N LEU A 172 -21.14 15.12 17.08
CA LEU A 172 -20.92 14.32 18.29
C LEU A 172 -19.50 14.51 18.86
N ALA A 173 -18.48 14.52 17.98
CA ALA A 173 -17.10 14.76 18.40
C ALA A 173 -16.94 16.14 19.06
N ALA A 174 -17.56 17.17 18.48
CA ALA A 174 -17.55 18.52 19.05
C ALA A 174 -18.32 18.61 20.38
N GLU A 175 -19.48 17.91 20.50
CA GLU A 175 -20.26 17.83 21.73
C GLU A 175 -19.48 17.20 22.88
N LEU A 176 -18.76 16.10 22.60
CA LEU A 176 -18.06 15.32 23.60
C LEU A 176 -16.65 15.83 23.88
N GLY A 177 -16.05 16.59 22.94
CA GLY A 177 -14.63 16.96 22.98
C GLY A 177 -13.69 15.75 22.95
N CYS A 178 -14.11 14.64 22.34
CA CYS A 178 -13.33 13.42 22.24
C CYS A 178 -12.27 13.50 21.13
N LYS A 179 -11.31 12.56 21.12
CA LYS A 179 -10.34 12.42 20.02
C LYS A 179 -11.08 12.14 18.71
N PHE A 180 -10.72 12.86 17.64
CA PHE A 180 -11.49 12.86 16.43
C PHE A 180 -10.62 13.01 15.17
N ILE A 181 -10.86 12.19 14.15
CA ILE A 181 -10.22 12.30 12.83
C ILE A 181 -11.31 12.41 11.76
N ASP A 182 -11.37 13.54 11.07
CA ASP A 182 -12.31 13.77 9.95
C ASP A 182 -11.76 13.18 8.65
N ILE A 183 -11.66 11.84 8.61
CA ILE A 183 -11.09 11.16 7.45
C ILE A 183 -11.92 11.36 6.19
N ASN A 184 -13.22 11.59 6.31
CA ASN A 184 -14.08 11.90 5.17
C ASN A 184 -13.63 13.17 4.45
N ARG A 185 -13.42 14.26 5.18
CA ARG A 185 -12.95 15.53 4.62
C ARG A 185 -11.53 15.40 4.09
N ILE A 186 -10.62 14.83 4.88
CA ILE A 186 -9.22 14.66 4.48
C ILE A 186 -9.12 13.89 3.16
N MET A 187 -9.87 12.78 3.00
CA MET A 187 -9.90 12.01 1.76
C MET A 187 -10.54 12.78 0.59
N THR A 188 -11.67 13.46 0.81
CA THR A 188 -12.33 14.23 -0.24
C THR A 188 -11.43 15.34 -0.76
N ASP A 189 -10.75 16.07 0.13
CA ASP A 189 -9.79 17.11 -0.22
C ASP A 189 -8.58 16.50 -1.00
N THR A 190 -8.09 15.35 -0.56
CA THR A 190 -7.00 14.63 -1.23
C THR A 190 -7.41 14.19 -2.63
N TYR A 191 -8.59 13.57 -2.80
CA TYR A 191 -9.08 13.17 -4.11
C TYR A 191 -9.28 14.35 -5.06
N ASN A 192 -9.75 15.49 -4.57
CA ASN A 192 -9.93 16.70 -5.35
C ASN A 192 -8.60 17.40 -5.73
N SER A 193 -7.49 16.98 -5.14
CA SER A 193 -6.14 17.39 -5.56
C SER A 193 -5.56 16.53 -6.69
N MET A 194 -6.26 15.45 -7.08
CA MET A 194 -5.84 14.46 -8.08
C MET A 194 -6.75 14.47 -9.30
N LYS A 195 -6.35 13.78 -10.36
CA LYS A 195 -7.23 13.55 -11.50
C LYS A 195 -8.29 12.50 -11.15
N LYS A 196 -9.49 12.68 -11.69
CA LYS A 196 -10.62 11.74 -11.51
C LYS A 196 -10.24 10.29 -11.81
N GLU A 197 -9.61 10.09 -12.95
CA GLU A 197 -9.22 8.78 -13.46
C GLU A 197 -8.22 8.09 -12.53
N ASP A 198 -7.22 8.84 -12.04
CA ASP A 198 -6.17 8.32 -11.15
C ASP A 198 -6.76 7.86 -9.80
N VAL A 199 -7.77 8.57 -9.31
CA VAL A 199 -8.50 8.18 -8.08
C VAL A 199 -9.32 6.92 -8.32
N LEU A 200 -10.13 6.89 -9.38
CA LEU A 200 -11.04 5.77 -9.65
C LEU A 200 -10.27 4.48 -9.95
N SER A 201 -9.39 4.49 -10.95
CA SER A 201 -8.63 3.31 -11.36
C SER A 201 -7.56 2.91 -10.35
N GLY A 202 -6.93 3.88 -9.69
CA GLY A 202 -5.87 3.63 -8.72
C GLY A 202 -6.36 3.08 -7.39
N TYR A 203 -7.53 3.53 -6.92
CA TYR A 203 -7.94 3.25 -5.54
C TYR A 203 -9.20 2.41 -5.39
N PHE A 204 -10.05 2.29 -6.42
CA PHE A 204 -11.38 1.70 -6.31
C PHE A 204 -11.68 0.64 -7.37
N ILE A 205 -11.63 0.99 -8.64
CA ILE A 205 -12.07 0.15 -9.74
C ILE A 205 -11.04 -0.96 -10.00
N CYS A 206 -11.48 -2.22 -9.96
CA CYS A 206 -10.68 -3.35 -10.39
C CYS A 206 -10.81 -3.55 -11.90
N GLU A 207 -9.70 -3.76 -12.58
CA GLU A 207 -9.68 -4.18 -13.98
C GLU A 207 -10.16 -5.63 -14.12
N PRO A 208 -10.61 -6.06 -15.32
CA PRO A 208 -10.81 -7.47 -15.60
C PRO A 208 -9.57 -8.29 -15.27
N LEU A 209 -9.75 -9.46 -14.67
CA LEU A 209 -8.70 -10.37 -14.19
C LEU A 209 -7.91 -9.90 -12.95
N GLU A 210 -8.10 -8.72 -12.48
CA GLU A 210 -7.41 -8.23 -11.28
C GLU A 210 -7.80 -9.05 -10.02
N SER A 211 -9.02 -9.58 -9.98
CA SER A 211 -9.50 -10.39 -8.86
C SER A 211 -10.23 -11.66 -9.31
N VAL A 212 -9.98 -12.78 -8.63
CA VAL A 212 -10.77 -14.03 -8.81
C VAL A 212 -12.24 -13.81 -8.45
N ALA A 213 -12.52 -12.99 -7.44
CA ALA A 213 -13.90 -12.71 -7.02
C ALA A 213 -14.67 -11.83 -8.02
N TYR A 214 -13.93 -11.05 -8.83
CA TYR A 214 -14.48 -10.12 -9.81
C TYR A 214 -13.77 -10.26 -11.15
N PRO A 215 -13.97 -11.38 -11.87
CA PRO A 215 -13.23 -11.66 -13.10
C PRO A 215 -13.48 -10.66 -14.24
N GLU A 216 -14.64 -10.01 -14.26
CA GLU A 216 -14.99 -8.94 -15.20
C GLU A 216 -14.55 -7.55 -14.75
N GLY A 217 -13.86 -7.45 -13.58
CA GLY A 217 -13.58 -6.18 -12.92
C GLY A 217 -14.76 -5.67 -12.09
N THR A 218 -14.65 -4.45 -11.57
CA THR A 218 -15.71 -3.80 -10.77
C THR A 218 -15.89 -2.36 -11.19
N ASP A 219 -17.09 -1.84 -10.98
CA ASP A 219 -17.38 -0.40 -10.96
C ASP A 219 -17.74 -0.01 -9.51
N ASP A 220 -16.87 -0.36 -8.56
CA ASP A 220 -17.06 -0.13 -7.13
C ASP A 220 -16.36 1.15 -6.71
N HIS A 221 -17.12 2.11 -6.24
CA HIS A 221 -16.63 3.42 -5.79
C HIS A 221 -16.54 3.53 -4.26
N THR A 222 -16.69 2.40 -3.55
CA THR A 222 -16.72 2.38 -2.07
C THR A 222 -15.59 1.54 -1.49
N HIS A 223 -15.35 0.35 -2.04
CA HIS A 223 -14.33 -0.56 -1.53
C HIS A 223 -12.99 -0.29 -2.21
N LEU A 224 -11.96 -0.29 -1.40
CA LEU A 224 -10.61 0.15 -1.79
C LEU A 224 -9.78 -1.00 -2.35
N LYS A 225 -8.91 -0.68 -3.28
CA LYS A 225 -7.73 -1.49 -3.62
C LYS A 225 -6.61 -1.25 -2.60
N GLU A 226 -5.55 -2.04 -2.62
CA GLU A 226 -4.40 -1.89 -1.71
C GLU A 226 -3.86 -0.46 -1.69
N LYS A 227 -3.65 0.17 -2.85
CA LYS A 227 -3.15 1.54 -2.96
C LYS A 227 -4.06 2.54 -2.26
N GLY A 228 -5.39 2.38 -2.40
CA GLY A 228 -6.37 3.21 -1.71
C GLY A 228 -6.39 2.97 -0.19
N ALA A 229 -6.28 1.71 0.24
CA ALA A 229 -6.22 1.36 1.66
C ALA A 229 -4.96 1.95 2.33
N ARG A 230 -3.80 1.88 1.66
CA ARG A 230 -2.55 2.48 2.14
C ARG A 230 -2.62 4.00 2.19
N LEU A 231 -3.22 4.64 1.17
CA LEU A 231 -3.44 6.09 1.21
C LEU A 231 -4.24 6.49 2.45
N ILE A 232 -5.36 5.82 2.72
CA ILE A 232 -6.21 6.15 3.88
C ILE A 232 -5.47 5.90 5.20
N ALA A 233 -4.80 4.76 5.34
CA ALA A 233 -4.03 4.44 6.54
C ALA A 233 -2.93 5.49 6.78
N GLY A 234 -2.26 5.96 5.72
CA GLY A 234 -1.29 7.04 5.76
C GLY A 234 -1.90 8.37 6.22
N LEU A 235 -3.01 8.78 5.62
CA LEU A 235 -3.72 10.02 6.01
C LEU A 235 -4.21 9.98 7.47
N ILE A 236 -4.64 8.81 7.96
CA ILE A 236 -4.98 8.64 9.38
C ILE A 236 -3.73 8.80 10.23
N ALA A 237 -2.61 8.16 9.87
CA ALA A 237 -1.35 8.25 10.60
C ALA A 237 -0.81 9.69 10.60
N GLU A 238 -0.93 10.43 9.50
CA GLU A 238 -0.56 11.85 9.41
C GLU A 238 -1.41 12.77 10.30
N ALA A 239 -2.68 12.39 10.56
CA ALA A 239 -3.55 13.15 11.44
C ALA A 239 -3.27 12.89 12.94
N ILE A 240 -2.62 11.79 13.30
CA ILE A 240 -2.36 11.40 14.69
C ILE A 240 -1.59 12.48 15.48
N PRO A 241 -0.51 13.11 14.98
CA PRO A 241 0.23 14.11 15.77
C PRO A 241 -0.62 15.26 16.27
N GLU A 242 -1.63 15.68 15.52
CA GLU A 242 -2.54 16.75 15.90
C GLU A 242 -3.70 16.26 16.76
N GLN A 243 -4.29 15.12 16.39
CA GLN A 243 -5.56 14.64 16.95
C GLN A 243 -5.39 13.69 18.15
N VAL A 244 -4.30 12.91 18.17
CA VAL A 244 -4.02 11.86 19.16
C VAL A 244 -2.52 11.89 19.54
N PRO A 245 -2.00 13.03 20.05
CA PRO A 245 -0.54 13.22 20.23
C PRO A 245 0.13 12.17 21.11
N GLU A 246 -0.59 11.48 21.99
CA GLU A 246 -0.06 10.39 22.81
C GLU A 246 0.37 9.16 21.99
N LEU A 247 -0.11 9.01 20.75
CA LEU A 247 0.31 7.95 19.83
C LEU A 247 1.57 8.30 19.01
N ILE A 248 2.05 9.55 19.02
CA ILE A 248 3.23 9.96 18.22
C ILE A 248 4.43 9.04 18.47
N LYS A 249 4.70 8.68 19.72
CA LYS A 249 5.83 7.83 20.11
C LYS A 249 5.77 6.40 19.54
N TYR A 250 4.60 5.99 19.09
CA TYR A 250 4.38 4.68 18.48
C TYR A 250 4.32 4.71 16.97
N LEU A 251 4.19 5.90 16.35
CA LEU A 251 4.25 6.00 14.91
C LEU A 251 5.67 5.63 14.44
N LYS A 252 5.76 4.89 13.35
CA LYS A 252 6.99 4.79 12.55
C LYS A 252 7.28 6.16 11.91
N GLY A 253 7.11 7.22 12.69
CA GLY A 253 7.16 8.59 12.25
C GLY A 253 8.54 8.95 11.82
N GLY A 254 8.78 8.99 10.51
CA GLY A 254 10.02 9.46 9.95
C GLY A 254 11.24 8.72 10.52
N GLU A 255 11.11 7.45 10.90
CA GLU A 255 12.28 6.60 11.01
C GLU A 255 12.89 6.56 9.62
N VAL A 256 13.72 7.55 9.40
CA VAL A 256 14.78 7.49 8.41
C VAL A 256 15.42 6.14 8.67
N PHE A 257 15.37 5.26 7.70
CA PHE A 257 16.08 3.99 7.81
C PHE A 257 17.46 4.25 8.39
N THR A 258 17.82 3.55 9.46
CA THR A 258 19.03 3.84 10.23
C THR A 258 20.32 3.58 9.44
N ASP A 259 20.22 2.84 8.35
CA ASP A 259 21.32 2.40 7.47
C ASP A 259 21.47 3.23 6.19
N ILE A 260 20.70 4.31 5.99
CA ILE A 260 20.82 5.15 4.79
C ILE A 260 21.55 6.48 5.03
N GLY A 261 21.87 6.81 6.29
CA GLY A 261 22.53 8.06 6.66
C GLY A 261 23.89 8.22 5.94
N GLY A 262 24.03 9.29 5.13
CA GLY A 262 25.21 9.54 4.32
C GLY A 262 25.34 8.68 3.06
N HIS A 263 24.37 7.79 2.78
CA HIS A 263 24.34 7.03 1.53
C HIS A 263 23.94 7.94 0.35
N TRP A 264 24.51 7.74 -0.84
CA TRP A 264 24.25 8.58 -2.02
C TRP A 264 22.75 8.66 -2.40
N ALA A 265 22.01 7.60 -2.15
CA ALA A 265 20.56 7.53 -2.44
C ALA A 265 19.67 7.95 -1.25
N GLU A 266 20.22 8.46 -0.14
CA GLU A 266 19.47 8.80 1.07
C GLU A 266 18.21 9.62 0.79
N ASN A 267 18.33 10.71 0.04
CA ASN A 267 17.20 11.59 -0.25
C ASN A 267 16.16 10.91 -1.15
N THR A 268 16.59 10.11 -2.13
CA THR A 268 15.72 9.37 -3.03
C THR A 268 14.94 8.30 -2.28
N ILE A 269 15.62 7.57 -1.37
CA ILE A 269 14.99 6.54 -0.53
C ILE A 269 13.94 7.17 0.39
N LYS A 270 14.28 8.28 1.05
CA LYS A 270 13.32 9.04 1.88
C LYS A 270 12.10 9.49 1.10
N SER A 271 12.29 10.09 -0.07
CA SER A 271 11.20 10.54 -0.93
C SER A 271 10.30 9.40 -1.39
N ALA A 272 10.88 8.27 -1.80
CA ALA A 272 10.15 7.08 -2.21
C ALA A 272 9.40 6.42 -1.04
N GLN A 273 9.96 6.46 0.16
CA GLN A 273 9.30 6.00 1.39
C GLN A 273 8.08 6.89 1.71
N TYR A 274 8.23 8.21 1.69
CA TYR A 274 7.11 9.15 1.92
C TYR A 274 5.99 8.98 0.89
N SER A 275 6.34 8.64 -0.35
CA SER A 275 5.36 8.38 -1.43
C SER A 275 4.75 6.97 -1.36
N GLY A 276 5.13 6.14 -0.38
CA GLY A 276 4.65 4.76 -0.26
C GLY A 276 5.16 3.79 -1.33
N ILE A 277 6.12 4.23 -2.17
CA ILE A 277 6.67 3.44 -3.28
C ILE A 277 7.58 2.32 -2.75
N VAL A 278 8.27 2.54 -1.63
CA VAL A 278 9.16 1.56 -1.02
C VAL A 278 8.95 1.42 0.47
N SER A 279 9.21 0.21 0.98
CA SER A 279 9.25 -0.12 2.41
C SER A 279 10.61 -0.68 2.79
N GLY A 280 10.92 -0.68 4.10
CA GLY A 280 12.12 -1.31 4.63
C GLY A 280 12.07 -2.84 4.60
N VAL A 281 13.18 -3.44 5.00
CA VAL A 281 13.32 -4.91 5.12
C VAL A 281 13.04 -5.42 6.55
N GLY A 282 12.61 -4.55 7.44
CA GLY A 282 12.42 -4.80 8.87
C GLY A 282 13.49 -4.10 9.72
N ASP A 283 13.29 -4.07 11.04
CA ASP A 283 14.22 -3.52 12.04
C ASP A 283 14.70 -2.08 11.77
N GLY A 284 13.87 -1.24 11.11
CA GLY A 284 14.26 0.13 10.74
C GLY A 284 15.36 0.19 9.67
N LEU A 285 15.56 -0.86 8.88
CA LEU A 285 16.57 -0.95 7.83
C LEU A 285 15.93 -0.88 6.43
N PHE A 286 16.63 -0.22 5.52
CA PHE A 286 16.33 -0.23 4.09
C PHE A 286 17.18 -1.24 3.32
N ALA A 287 18.40 -1.52 3.80
CA ALA A 287 19.44 -2.33 3.16
C ALA A 287 19.83 -1.81 1.75
N PRO A 288 20.30 -0.56 1.62
CA PRO A 288 20.50 0.11 0.33
C PRO A 288 21.43 -0.62 -0.64
N ASP A 289 22.46 -1.30 -0.11
CA ASP A 289 23.45 -2.04 -0.89
C ASP A 289 23.09 -3.52 -1.10
N ALA A 290 22.00 -4.02 -0.53
CA ALA A 290 21.54 -5.37 -0.78
C ALA A 290 21.02 -5.50 -2.22
N ASN A 291 21.22 -6.68 -2.82
CA ASN A 291 20.66 -6.97 -4.14
C ASN A 291 19.14 -7.03 -4.06
N VAL A 292 18.48 -6.49 -5.08
CA VAL A 292 17.04 -6.62 -5.27
C VAL A 292 16.73 -7.83 -6.16
N THR A 293 15.68 -8.57 -5.83
CA THR A 293 15.26 -9.71 -6.65
C THR A 293 14.40 -9.28 -7.83
N ARG A 294 14.22 -10.16 -8.82
CA ARG A 294 13.32 -9.91 -9.98
C ARG A 294 11.89 -9.60 -9.53
N ALA A 295 11.38 -10.36 -8.56
CA ALA A 295 10.02 -10.16 -8.04
C ALA A 295 9.86 -8.83 -7.30
N GLU A 296 10.82 -8.46 -6.46
CA GLU A 296 10.82 -7.17 -5.77
C GLU A 296 10.87 -6.02 -6.76
N PHE A 297 11.77 -6.06 -7.74
CA PHE A 297 11.86 -5.00 -8.75
C PHE A 297 10.60 -4.91 -9.61
N LEU A 298 10.05 -6.06 -10.04
CA LEU A 298 8.81 -6.09 -10.81
C LEU A 298 7.67 -5.40 -10.07
N LYS A 299 7.44 -5.76 -8.79
CA LYS A 299 6.45 -5.11 -7.94
C LYS A 299 6.67 -3.60 -7.89
N MET A 300 7.88 -3.18 -7.54
CA MET A 300 8.22 -1.75 -7.41
C MET A 300 7.99 -0.98 -8.71
N ALA A 301 8.36 -1.54 -9.87
CA ALA A 301 8.20 -0.90 -11.17
C ALA A 301 6.72 -0.80 -11.59
N MET A 302 5.93 -1.84 -11.34
CA MET A 302 4.49 -1.82 -11.62
C MET A 302 3.76 -0.81 -10.71
N GLU A 303 4.08 -0.77 -9.42
CA GLU A 303 3.49 0.21 -8.50
C GLU A 303 3.85 1.65 -8.87
N ALA A 304 5.11 1.92 -9.22
CA ALA A 304 5.53 3.24 -9.67
C ALA A 304 4.89 3.67 -11.00
N ALA A 305 4.57 2.72 -11.87
CA ALA A 305 3.89 2.93 -13.13
C ALA A 305 2.35 2.84 -13.03
N GLU A 306 1.82 2.64 -11.82
CA GLU A 306 0.39 2.47 -11.53
C GLU A 306 -0.28 1.32 -12.32
N ILE A 307 0.49 0.26 -12.59
CA ILE A 307 0.02 -0.92 -13.32
C ILE A 307 -0.48 -1.96 -12.31
N PRO A 308 -1.77 -2.33 -12.32
CA PRO A 308 -2.29 -3.34 -11.41
C PRO A 308 -1.80 -4.74 -11.78
N GLY A 309 -1.66 -5.59 -10.76
CA GLY A 309 -1.48 -7.02 -10.96
C GLY A 309 -2.79 -7.71 -11.34
N HIS A 310 -2.73 -9.03 -11.54
CA HIS A 310 -3.91 -9.86 -11.81
C HIS A 310 -3.94 -11.07 -10.88
N ALA A 311 -5.14 -11.63 -10.69
CA ALA A 311 -5.30 -12.88 -9.96
C ALA A 311 -4.47 -13.98 -10.60
N TYR A 312 -3.65 -14.66 -9.79
CA TYR A 312 -2.76 -15.73 -10.26
C TYR A 312 -3.55 -16.87 -10.91
N ARG A 313 -3.02 -17.40 -12.01
CA ARG A 313 -3.55 -18.55 -12.74
C ARG A 313 -2.52 -19.69 -12.73
N GLU A 314 -2.86 -20.75 -12.02
CA GLU A 314 -1.98 -21.90 -11.85
C GLU A 314 -1.56 -22.49 -13.19
N GLY A 315 -0.26 -22.80 -13.32
CA GLY A 315 0.33 -23.43 -14.49
C GLY A 315 0.74 -22.50 -15.63
N GLU A 316 0.51 -21.19 -15.50
CA GLU A 316 0.95 -20.21 -16.52
C GLU A 316 2.41 -19.77 -16.34
N CYS A 317 2.96 -19.85 -15.12
CA CYS A 317 4.39 -19.66 -14.84
C CYS A 317 4.92 -20.86 -14.07
N LEU A 318 5.86 -21.60 -14.66
CA LEU A 318 6.25 -22.94 -14.18
C LEU A 318 6.96 -22.95 -12.81
N ASP A 319 7.56 -21.84 -12.41
CA ASP A 319 8.32 -21.70 -11.17
C ASP A 319 7.67 -20.78 -10.13
N ALA A 320 6.40 -20.41 -10.35
CA ALA A 320 5.63 -19.62 -9.39
C ALA A 320 4.41 -20.42 -8.89
N ALA A 321 4.08 -20.25 -7.60
CA ALA A 321 2.92 -20.85 -6.96
C ALA A 321 1.95 -19.78 -6.48
N GLN A 322 0.69 -20.15 -6.26
CA GLN A 322 -0.36 -19.24 -5.79
C GLN A 322 -0.02 -18.56 -4.46
N ASP A 323 0.75 -19.22 -3.61
CA ASP A 323 1.15 -18.71 -2.30
C ASP A 323 2.42 -17.83 -2.36
N ASP A 324 3.05 -17.69 -3.50
CA ASP A 324 4.17 -16.76 -3.68
C ASP A 324 3.64 -15.33 -3.60
N TRP A 325 4.25 -14.51 -2.74
CA TRP A 325 3.81 -13.14 -2.47
C TRP A 325 3.78 -12.24 -3.71
N TYR A 326 4.56 -12.58 -4.74
CA TYR A 326 4.66 -11.82 -6.00
C TYR A 326 3.76 -12.33 -7.12
N CYS A 327 3.04 -13.43 -6.92
CA CYS A 327 2.27 -14.07 -7.99
C CYS A 327 1.20 -13.15 -8.62
N TYR A 328 0.63 -12.24 -7.83
CA TYR A 328 -0.30 -11.21 -8.29
C TYR A 328 0.34 -10.24 -9.30
N TYR A 329 1.52 -9.72 -8.97
CA TYR A 329 2.27 -8.82 -9.87
C TYR A 329 2.80 -9.57 -11.10
N LEU A 330 3.33 -10.76 -10.90
CA LEU A 330 3.82 -11.60 -11.98
C LEU A 330 2.71 -11.88 -13.01
N GLN A 331 1.51 -12.26 -12.55
CA GLN A 331 0.39 -12.53 -13.44
C GLN A 331 -0.01 -11.28 -14.23
N GLY A 332 -0.11 -10.13 -13.60
CA GLY A 332 -0.39 -8.87 -14.28
C GLY A 332 0.68 -8.48 -15.29
N ALA A 333 1.95 -8.73 -14.97
CA ALA A 333 3.07 -8.46 -15.86
C ALA A 333 3.09 -9.39 -17.10
N LEU A 334 2.74 -10.66 -16.92
CA LEU A 334 2.61 -11.62 -18.01
C LEU A 334 1.47 -11.23 -18.96
N ASP A 335 0.30 -10.92 -18.41
CA ASP A 335 -0.89 -10.55 -19.20
C ASP A 335 -0.69 -9.25 -20.00
N LYS A 336 0.12 -8.34 -19.49
CA LYS A 336 0.41 -7.03 -20.08
C LYS A 336 1.71 -7.04 -20.93
N GLY A 337 2.40 -8.18 -20.99
CA GLY A 337 3.62 -8.32 -21.78
C GLY A 337 4.81 -7.51 -21.25
N LEU A 338 4.88 -7.28 -19.93
CA LEU A 338 5.94 -6.47 -19.31
C LEU A 338 7.25 -7.25 -19.14
N ILE A 339 7.18 -8.59 -19.13
CA ILE A 339 8.33 -9.49 -18.98
C ILE A 339 8.66 -10.09 -20.35
N PRO A 340 9.86 -9.84 -20.91
CA PRO A 340 10.23 -10.36 -22.22
C PRO A 340 10.53 -11.87 -22.17
N GLN A 341 10.19 -12.58 -23.25
CA GLN A 341 10.46 -14.02 -23.40
C GLN A 341 11.94 -14.39 -23.19
N THR A 342 12.84 -13.52 -23.64
CA THR A 342 14.29 -13.71 -23.50
C THR A 342 14.79 -13.75 -22.05
N MET A 343 14.06 -13.13 -21.13
CA MET A 343 14.39 -13.16 -19.70
C MET A 343 14.08 -14.51 -19.06
N THR A 344 13.18 -15.25 -19.60
CA THR A 344 12.53 -16.39 -18.96
C THR A 344 12.70 -17.68 -19.73
N GLY A 345 13.18 -17.61 -20.98
CA GLY A 345 13.32 -18.78 -21.86
C GLY A 345 12.00 -19.38 -22.33
N GLY A 346 10.87 -18.77 -21.99
CA GLY A 346 9.53 -19.23 -22.32
C GLY A 346 9.01 -18.73 -23.67
N LYS A 347 7.77 -19.09 -23.96
CA LYS A 347 6.99 -18.58 -25.11
C LYS A 347 5.78 -17.85 -24.57
N THR A 348 5.39 -16.80 -25.28
CA THR A 348 4.18 -16.04 -24.99
C THR A 348 3.26 -16.15 -26.21
N GLU A 349 2.02 -16.54 -25.98
CA GLU A 349 0.99 -16.65 -27.02
C GLU A 349 -0.26 -15.90 -26.55
N THR A 350 -0.86 -15.09 -27.42
CA THR A 350 -2.13 -14.43 -27.12
C THR A 350 -3.25 -15.46 -27.12
N ALA A 351 -4.06 -15.46 -26.08
CA ALA A 351 -5.25 -16.29 -25.97
C ALA A 351 -6.45 -15.45 -25.52
N VAL A 352 -7.65 -15.95 -25.79
CA VAL A 352 -8.89 -15.34 -25.28
C VAL A 352 -9.34 -16.14 -24.07
N LYS A 353 -9.45 -15.46 -22.93
CA LYS A 353 -9.97 -16.05 -21.69
C LYS A 353 -11.43 -15.66 -21.52
N VAL A 354 -12.27 -16.67 -21.23
CA VAL A 354 -13.67 -16.46 -20.81
C VAL A 354 -13.66 -16.06 -19.33
N LEU A 355 -14.17 -14.87 -19.03
CA LEU A 355 -14.28 -14.34 -17.66
C LEU A 355 -15.54 -14.87 -16.97
N THR A 356 -16.66 -14.87 -17.71
CA THR A 356 -17.92 -15.46 -17.28
C THR A 356 -18.54 -16.21 -18.44
N GLU A 357 -19.16 -17.35 -18.13
CA GLU A 357 -19.90 -18.14 -19.12
C GLU A 357 -21.15 -17.39 -19.60
N ALA A 358 -21.54 -17.64 -20.85
CA ALA A 358 -22.79 -17.12 -21.39
C ALA A 358 -23.99 -17.73 -20.65
N THR A 359 -25.00 -16.92 -20.40
CA THR A 359 -26.31 -17.33 -19.85
C THR A 359 -27.41 -16.93 -20.81
N ASP A 360 -28.65 -17.39 -20.55
CA ASP A 360 -29.82 -17.01 -21.36
C ASP A 360 -30.08 -15.49 -21.37
N GLU A 361 -29.53 -14.77 -20.37
CA GLU A 361 -29.75 -13.32 -20.17
C GLU A 361 -28.51 -12.47 -20.48
N LYS A 362 -27.31 -13.07 -20.58
CA LYS A 362 -26.03 -12.34 -20.72
C LYS A 362 -25.07 -13.11 -21.63
N GLU A 363 -24.41 -12.39 -22.55
CA GLU A 363 -23.31 -12.93 -23.34
C GLU A 363 -22.10 -13.24 -22.47
N ALA A 364 -21.26 -14.18 -22.94
CA ALA A 364 -19.99 -14.48 -22.28
C ALA A 364 -19.06 -13.25 -22.29
N ALA A 365 -18.56 -12.89 -21.13
CA ALA A 365 -17.50 -11.88 -21.05
C ALA A 365 -16.16 -12.55 -21.32
N THR A 366 -15.35 -11.94 -22.19
CA THR A 366 -14.02 -12.45 -22.57
C THR A 366 -12.98 -11.34 -22.53
N THR A 367 -11.74 -11.72 -22.34
CA THR A 367 -10.59 -10.80 -22.48
C THR A 367 -9.42 -11.50 -23.15
N GLU A 368 -8.55 -10.74 -23.79
CA GLU A 368 -7.28 -11.26 -24.28
C GLU A 368 -6.28 -11.38 -23.13
N ILE A 369 -5.58 -12.50 -23.08
CA ILE A 369 -4.49 -12.77 -22.15
C ILE A 369 -3.26 -13.26 -22.88
N MET A 370 -2.11 -13.17 -22.23
CA MET A 370 -0.86 -13.75 -22.71
C MET A 370 -0.58 -15.04 -21.94
N ASN A 371 -0.64 -16.18 -22.61
CA ASN A 371 -0.18 -17.45 -22.06
C ASN A 371 1.35 -17.48 -22.04
N TYR A 372 1.91 -17.90 -20.93
CA TYR A 372 3.33 -17.90 -20.67
C TYR A 372 3.81 -19.28 -20.21
N THR A 373 4.94 -19.76 -20.75
CA THR A 373 5.46 -21.11 -20.47
C THR A 373 6.87 -21.16 -19.92
N GLY A 374 7.44 -20.02 -19.50
CA GLY A 374 8.81 -19.95 -18.99
C GLY A 374 8.93 -19.97 -17.47
N GLU A 375 10.14 -19.77 -16.99
CA GLU A 375 10.47 -19.63 -15.57
C GLU A 375 10.86 -18.17 -15.31
N PHE A 376 10.20 -17.51 -14.35
CA PHE A 376 10.49 -16.11 -13.99
C PHE A 376 11.70 -16.00 -13.06
N LYS A 377 11.90 -16.99 -12.20
CA LYS A 377 12.95 -17.00 -11.16
C LYS A 377 12.88 -15.77 -10.23
N GLY A 378 11.68 -15.52 -9.71
CA GLY A 378 11.35 -14.30 -8.97
C GLY A 378 12.28 -13.97 -7.81
N ASN A 379 12.78 -14.99 -7.10
CA ASN A 379 13.65 -14.85 -5.95
C ASN A 379 15.18 -14.71 -6.30
N THR A 380 15.54 -14.66 -7.59
CA THR A 380 16.94 -14.41 -7.98
C THR A 380 17.23 -12.91 -8.08
N PRO A 381 18.47 -12.47 -7.78
CA PRO A 381 18.88 -11.10 -8.03
C PRO A 381 18.66 -10.69 -9.49
N ILE A 382 18.10 -9.50 -9.70
CA ILE A 382 17.90 -8.96 -11.05
C ILE A 382 19.18 -8.30 -11.55
N THR A 383 19.50 -8.49 -12.83
CA THR A 383 20.60 -7.77 -13.46
C THR A 383 20.16 -6.39 -13.95
N ARG A 384 21.13 -5.49 -14.18
CA ARG A 384 20.87 -4.14 -14.65
C ARG A 384 20.19 -4.11 -16.03
N GLU A 385 20.52 -5.03 -16.93
CA GLU A 385 19.85 -5.14 -18.23
C GLU A 385 18.39 -5.59 -18.10
N GLU A 386 18.12 -6.58 -17.25
CA GLU A 386 16.75 -7.07 -16.98
C GLU A 386 15.89 -5.98 -16.35
N MET A 387 16.47 -5.26 -15.37
CA MET A 387 15.84 -4.11 -14.73
C MET A 387 15.45 -3.03 -15.74
N ALA A 388 16.37 -2.64 -16.63
CA ALA A 388 16.12 -1.59 -17.62
C ALA A 388 14.99 -1.98 -18.57
N VAL A 389 14.91 -3.26 -18.93
CA VAL A 389 13.84 -3.79 -19.80
C VAL A 389 12.49 -3.78 -19.10
N ILE A 390 12.39 -4.27 -17.87
CA ILE A 390 11.13 -4.23 -17.10
C ILE A 390 10.70 -2.78 -16.87
N ALA A 391 11.61 -1.90 -16.46
CA ALA A 391 11.32 -0.49 -16.21
C ALA A 391 10.76 0.21 -17.47
N MET A 392 11.40 -0.01 -18.61
CA MET A 392 10.98 0.60 -19.88
C MET A 392 9.64 0.05 -20.36
N ASN A 393 9.40 -1.27 -20.20
CA ASN A 393 8.13 -1.89 -20.55
C ASN A 393 6.99 -1.36 -19.67
N CYS A 394 7.22 -1.22 -18.35
CA CYS A 394 6.25 -0.60 -17.44
C CYS A 394 5.95 0.85 -17.83
N LEU A 395 6.99 1.68 -18.06
CA LEU A 395 6.80 3.07 -18.47
C LEU A 395 6.02 3.17 -19.79
N SER A 396 6.39 2.37 -20.81
CA SER A 396 5.74 2.37 -22.12
C SER A 396 4.28 1.93 -22.03
N TYR A 397 4.00 0.91 -21.23
CA TYR A 397 2.63 0.44 -21.01
C TYR A 397 1.79 1.52 -20.35
N ALA A 398 2.28 2.09 -19.24
CA ALA A 398 1.56 3.14 -18.51
C ALA A 398 1.31 4.39 -19.37
N ALA A 399 2.31 4.87 -20.09
CA ALA A 399 2.18 6.02 -20.97
C ALA A 399 1.12 5.81 -22.06
N LYS A 400 1.12 4.62 -22.68
CA LYS A 400 0.14 4.25 -23.72
C LYS A 400 -1.30 4.22 -23.19
N HIS A 401 -1.50 3.82 -21.93
CA HIS A 401 -2.84 3.65 -21.34
C HIS A 401 -3.34 4.87 -20.57
N SER A 402 -2.47 5.88 -20.34
CA SER A 402 -2.82 7.13 -19.66
C SER A 402 -2.75 8.36 -20.57
N ASP A 403 -2.58 8.19 -21.89
CA ASP A 403 -2.38 9.27 -22.85
C ASP A 403 -1.27 10.27 -22.45
N LYS A 404 -0.26 9.78 -21.72
CA LYS A 404 0.89 10.57 -21.29
C LYS A 404 2.04 10.44 -22.29
N GLU A 405 2.69 11.56 -22.59
CA GLU A 405 3.87 11.59 -23.44
C GLU A 405 5.15 11.42 -22.60
N ILE A 406 5.95 10.41 -22.92
CA ILE A 406 7.25 10.19 -22.26
C ILE A 406 8.24 11.24 -22.80
N LYS A 407 8.86 11.98 -21.88
CA LYS A 407 9.80 13.04 -22.24
C LYS A 407 11.20 12.46 -22.47
N THR A 408 11.77 12.75 -23.63
CA THR A 408 13.20 12.44 -23.88
C THR A 408 14.11 13.42 -23.15
N VAL A 409 15.22 12.92 -22.63
CA VAL A 409 16.32 13.74 -22.12
C VAL A 409 17.48 13.74 -23.11
N SER A 410 18.01 14.93 -23.42
CA SER A 410 19.19 15.03 -24.27
C SER A 410 20.42 14.50 -23.50
N LYS A 411 21.01 13.41 -23.96
CA LYS A 411 22.25 12.85 -23.41
C LYS A 411 23.32 12.85 -24.50
N GLU A 412 24.52 13.34 -24.13
CA GLU A 412 25.62 13.51 -25.09
C GLU A 412 26.39 12.20 -25.40
N ASN A 413 26.24 11.15 -24.58
CA ASN A 413 26.99 9.89 -24.72
C ASN A 413 26.05 8.69 -24.88
N SER A 414 26.41 7.78 -25.76
CA SER A 414 25.79 6.46 -25.88
C SER A 414 26.38 5.47 -24.88
N ILE A 415 25.58 4.48 -24.45
CA ILE A 415 26.05 3.35 -23.65
C ILE A 415 27.01 2.50 -24.51
N ILE A 416 28.21 2.22 -24.01
CA ILE A 416 29.29 1.51 -24.76
C ILE A 416 29.49 0.10 -24.16
N ASP A 417 28.43 -0.63 -23.83
CA ASP A 417 28.57 -2.01 -23.37
C ASP A 417 28.59 -2.99 -24.53
N ARG A 418 29.53 -3.95 -24.49
CA ARG A 418 29.60 -5.07 -25.44
C ARG A 418 28.90 -6.31 -24.93
N ASP A 419 28.48 -6.34 -23.65
CA ASP A 419 27.93 -7.52 -22.98
C ASP A 419 26.40 -7.46 -22.83
N ILE A 420 25.73 -6.46 -23.41
CA ILE A 420 24.28 -6.37 -23.43
C ILE A 420 23.71 -7.53 -24.25
N THR A 421 22.68 -8.19 -23.72
CA THR A 421 21.91 -9.17 -24.49
C THR A 421 21.31 -8.50 -25.72
N GLU A 422 21.58 -9.01 -26.94
CA GLU A 422 21.17 -8.38 -28.20
C GLU A 422 19.69 -8.01 -28.24
N ALA A 423 18.84 -8.89 -27.71
CA ALA A 423 17.39 -8.65 -27.64
C ALA A 423 16.99 -7.47 -26.73
N TYR A 424 17.85 -7.02 -25.84
CA TYR A 424 17.60 -5.93 -24.90
C TYR A 424 18.15 -4.57 -25.37
N LEU A 425 19.04 -4.58 -26.35
CA LEU A 425 19.81 -3.38 -26.74
C LEU A 425 18.90 -2.18 -27.04
N ASN A 426 17.92 -2.33 -27.94
CA ASN A 426 17.02 -1.24 -28.32
C ASN A 426 16.20 -0.72 -27.13
N THR A 427 15.78 -1.59 -26.20
CA THR A 427 15.00 -1.23 -25.03
C THR A 427 15.87 -0.48 -24.00
N ILE A 428 17.13 -0.88 -23.85
CA ILE A 428 18.10 -0.19 -22.97
C ILE A 428 18.47 1.18 -23.53
N GLU A 429 18.66 1.30 -24.84
CA GLU A 429 18.88 2.59 -25.50
C GLU A 429 17.68 3.54 -25.33
N ALA A 430 16.45 3.01 -25.43
CA ALA A 430 15.25 3.77 -25.14
C ALA A 430 15.20 4.21 -23.66
N ALA A 431 15.43 3.30 -22.72
CA ALA A 431 15.50 3.60 -21.28
C ALA A 431 16.53 4.69 -20.96
N TYR A 432 17.68 4.67 -21.65
CA TYR A 432 18.71 5.70 -21.56
C TYR A 432 18.23 7.04 -22.12
N SER A 433 17.59 7.03 -23.28
CA SER A 433 17.08 8.24 -23.95
C SER A 433 15.95 8.91 -23.14
N TYR A 434 15.17 8.14 -22.41
CA TYR A 434 14.13 8.65 -21.51
C TYR A 434 14.65 8.95 -20.10
N GLY A 435 15.93 8.78 -19.84
CA GLY A 435 16.55 9.10 -18.56
C GLY A 435 16.24 8.13 -17.42
N LEU A 436 15.65 6.96 -17.72
CA LEU A 436 15.41 5.94 -16.71
C LEU A 436 16.71 5.36 -16.17
N VAL A 437 17.68 5.12 -17.05
CA VAL A 437 18.98 4.56 -16.70
C VAL A 437 20.13 5.49 -17.09
N GLU A 438 21.25 5.30 -16.45
CA GLU A 438 22.51 6.02 -16.71
C GLU A 438 23.65 5.02 -16.82
N GLY A 439 24.69 5.41 -17.57
CA GLY A 439 25.98 4.71 -17.58
C GLY A 439 26.74 4.95 -16.28
N MET A 440 27.79 4.16 -16.06
CA MET A 440 28.75 4.36 -14.99
C MET A 440 29.81 5.40 -15.41
N ASP A 441 30.69 5.81 -14.48
CA ASP A 441 31.72 6.80 -14.71
C ASP A 441 32.74 6.39 -15.81
N ASP A 442 32.87 5.10 -16.09
CA ASP A 442 33.69 4.56 -17.16
C ASP A 442 32.99 4.53 -18.53
N GLY A 443 31.75 5.02 -18.62
CA GLY A 443 30.92 5.06 -19.82
C GLY A 443 30.22 3.74 -20.16
N SER A 444 30.39 2.70 -19.34
CA SER A 444 29.68 1.42 -19.51
C SER A 444 28.36 1.39 -18.75
N PHE A 445 27.49 0.44 -19.07
CA PHE A 445 26.22 0.21 -18.36
C PHE A 445 26.33 -0.90 -17.31
N HIS A 446 27.34 -1.76 -17.43
CA HIS A 446 27.50 -2.94 -16.56
C HIS A 446 26.26 -3.85 -16.57
N ALA A 447 25.83 -4.23 -17.75
CA ALA A 447 24.55 -4.90 -18.02
C ALA A 447 24.30 -6.15 -17.17
N LYS A 448 25.36 -6.93 -16.86
CA LYS A 448 25.27 -8.21 -16.14
C LYS A 448 25.42 -8.09 -14.62
N ASP A 449 25.73 -6.91 -14.12
CA ASP A 449 25.83 -6.70 -12.68
C ASP A 449 24.44 -6.75 -12.02
N ASN A 450 24.39 -7.24 -10.79
CA ASN A 450 23.17 -7.23 -10.00
C ASN A 450 22.80 -5.81 -9.57
N LEU A 451 21.51 -5.55 -9.49
CA LEU A 451 20.98 -4.26 -9.07
C LEU A 451 20.87 -4.21 -7.55
N THR A 452 21.35 -3.11 -6.93
CA THR A 452 21.11 -2.86 -5.51
C THR A 452 19.73 -2.22 -5.28
N ARG A 453 19.22 -2.31 -4.04
CA ARG A 453 17.93 -1.69 -3.65
C ARG A 453 17.96 -0.17 -3.83
N ALA A 454 19.06 0.48 -3.51
CA ALA A 454 19.24 1.92 -3.74
C ALA A 454 19.16 2.30 -5.22
N GLN A 455 19.78 1.53 -6.10
CA GLN A 455 19.68 1.73 -7.54
C GLN A 455 18.25 1.48 -8.05
N ALA A 456 17.58 0.42 -7.54
CA ALA A 456 16.19 0.14 -7.87
C ALA A 456 15.29 1.33 -7.55
N VAL A 457 15.35 1.87 -6.33
CA VAL A 457 14.57 3.04 -5.91
C VAL A 457 14.78 4.25 -6.83
N THR A 458 16.03 4.47 -7.27
CA THR A 458 16.31 5.58 -8.20
C THR A 458 15.59 5.39 -9.53
N ILE A 459 15.56 4.19 -10.08
CA ILE A 459 14.89 3.88 -11.33
C ILE A 459 13.36 4.03 -11.21
N ILE A 460 12.76 3.48 -10.17
CA ILE A 460 11.30 3.57 -9.96
C ILE A 460 10.85 5.00 -9.71
N SER A 461 11.65 5.83 -9.02
CA SER A 461 11.36 7.25 -8.85
C SER A 461 11.34 7.97 -10.20
N ARG A 462 12.25 7.63 -11.12
CA ARG A 462 12.28 8.17 -12.49
C ARG A 462 11.07 7.73 -13.32
N ILE A 463 10.58 6.48 -13.15
CA ILE A 463 9.32 6.04 -13.77
C ILE A 463 8.17 6.93 -13.30
N ALA A 464 8.02 7.12 -11.98
CA ALA A 464 6.97 7.93 -11.40
C ALA A 464 7.07 9.41 -11.86
N GLU A 465 8.27 9.96 -12.02
CA GLU A 465 8.48 11.31 -12.52
C GLU A 465 8.09 11.48 -14.00
N GLN A 466 8.36 10.48 -14.84
CA GLN A 466 7.98 10.51 -16.26
C GLN A 466 6.46 10.44 -16.46
N LEU A 467 5.73 9.91 -15.48
CA LEU A 467 4.28 9.74 -15.52
C LEU A 467 3.51 10.87 -14.78
N LYS A 468 4.19 11.85 -14.20
CA LYS A 468 3.57 13.08 -13.68
C LYS A 468 3.30 14.07 -14.80
#